data_f0e98fdaf1ee1b2182725ed6dc9e9724
#
_entry.id   f0e98fdaf1ee1b2182725ed6dc9e9724
#
_cell.length_a   1.000
_cell.length_b   1.000
_cell.length_c   1.000
_cell.angle_alpha   90.00
_cell.angle_beta   90.00
_cell.angle_gamma   90.00
#
_symmetry.space_group_name_H-M   'P 1'
#
loop_
_entity.id
_entity.type
_entity.pdbx_description
1 polymer ?
#
loop_
_entity_poly.entity_id
_entity_poly.type
_entity_poly.pdbx_seq_one_letter_code
_entity_poly.pdbx_strand_id
1 'polypeptide(L)'
;MVTSAPLVGLVTGGGFEAHAVVLDDGKSPVVEVLEHRRTRTDLPEFYANLKKFLRFGFIDRGNAFKALRNCGNVWQVTATSHRILGFRWGNVLVLTNGFEKKRNDTEQKHIECCEERKTAFLRDQGQAK
;
A
#
# COMPACT_ATOMS: atom_id res chain seq x y z
N MET A 1 -8.81 -17.19 -1.17
CA MET A 1 -9.41 -15.91 -1.58
C MET A 1 -8.55 -14.77 -1.10
N VAL A 2 -8.26 -13.84 -1.99
CA VAL A 2 -7.50 -12.63 -1.64
C VAL A 2 -8.43 -11.62 -0.97
N THR A 3 -8.07 -11.18 0.22
CA THR A 3 -8.86 -10.24 1.00
C THR A 3 -7.98 -9.09 1.48
N SER A 4 -8.48 -8.26 2.37
CA SER A 4 -7.70 -7.23 3.03
C SER A 4 -8.07 -7.15 4.51
N ALA A 5 -7.14 -6.63 5.30
CA ALA A 5 -7.35 -6.41 6.72
C ALA A 5 -6.87 -5.00 7.09
N PRO A 6 -7.58 -4.30 7.98
CA PRO A 6 -7.15 -2.99 8.44
C PRO A 6 -5.77 -3.06 9.10
N LEU A 7 -4.95 -2.04 8.87
CA LEU A 7 -3.67 -1.94 9.58
C LEU A 7 -3.91 -1.55 11.02
N VAL A 8 -3.32 -2.34 11.92
CA VAL A 8 -3.48 -2.17 13.37
C VAL A 8 -2.80 -0.89 13.85
N GLY A 9 -3.42 -0.17 14.77
CA GLY A 9 -2.85 1.00 15.41
C GLY A 9 -3.09 2.31 14.68
N LEU A 10 -3.79 2.30 13.55
CA LEU A 10 -4.13 3.52 12.84
C LEU A 10 -5.56 3.95 13.20
N VAL A 11 -5.71 5.22 13.50
CA VAL A 11 -7.02 5.82 13.79
C VAL A 11 -7.53 6.47 12.52
N THR A 12 -8.71 6.03 12.06
CA THR A 12 -9.34 6.63 10.89
C THR A 12 -10.03 7.93 11.31
N GLY A 13 -9.61 9.06 10.72
CA GLY A 13 -10.13 10.37 11.10
C GLY A 13 -10.89 11.10 10.03
N GLY A 14 -10.82 10.68 8.76
CA GLY A 14 -11.39 11.42 7.64
C GLY A 14 -12.27 10.59 6.71
N GLY A 15 -12.69 9.41 7.11
CA GLY A 15 -13.48 8.52 6.26
C GLY A 15 -12.67 7.67 5.30
N PHE A 16 -11.35 7.78 5.35
CA PHE A 16 -10.43 6.93 4.57
C PHE A 16 -9.84 5.85 5.45
N GLU A 17 -9.53 4.70 4.84
CA GLU A 17 -8.97 3.55 5.54
C GLU A 17 -7.75 3.03 4.80
N ALA A 18 -6.84 2.42 5.55
CA ALA A 18 -5.68 1.74 5.00
C ALA A 18 -5.72 0.27 5.39
N HIS A 19 -5.69 -0.60 4.40
CA HIS A 19 -5.70 -2.06 4.58
C HIS A 19 -4.44 -2.64 3.98
N ALA A 20 -4.05 -3.82 4.46
CA ALA A 20 -3.01 -4.63 3.84
C ALA A 20 -3.68 -5.84 3.20
N VAL A 21 -3.28 -6.19 1.98
CA VAL A 21 -3.81 -7.35 1.27
C VAL A 21 -3.43 -8.63 2.03
N VAL A 22 -4.35 -9.58 2.07
CA VAL A 22 -4.13 -10.92 2.63
C VAL A 22 -4.29 -11.92 1.48
N LEU A 23 -3.24 -12.68 1.19
CA LEU A 23 -3.20 -13.62 0.08
C LEU A 23 -3.88 -14.95 0.45
N ASP A 24 -4.02 -15.84 -0.54
CA ASP A 24 -4.70 -17.12 -0.38
C ASP A 24 -4.13 -18.00 0.73
N ASP A 25 -2.83 -17.88 1.01
CA ASP A 25 -2.17 -18.63 2.07
C ASP A 25 -2.33 -17.99 3.45
N GLY A 26 -3.10 -16.90 3.55
CA GLY A 26 -3.31 -16.17 4.80
C GLY A 26 -2.19 -15.20 5.16
N LYS A 27 -1.18 -15.07 4.34
CA LYS A 27 -0.06 -14.16 4.60
C LYS A 27 -0.33 -12.77 4.02
N SER A 28 0.21 -11.77 4.69
CA SER A 28 0.17 -10.39 4.21
C SER A 28 1.59 -9.90 3.93
N PRO A 29 1.97 -9.76 2.66
CA PRO A 29 3.33 -9.33 2.32
C PRO A 29 3.71 -7.97 2.91
N VAL A 30 2.76 -7.04 2.98
CA VAL A 30 3.02 -5.72 3.55
C VAL A 30 3.30 -5.82 5.05
N VAL A 31 2.50 -6.60 5.78
CA VAL A 31 2.70 -6.79 7.22
C VAL A 31 4.07 -7.45 7.46
N GLU A 32 4.44 -8.44 6.65
CA GLU A 32 5.76 -9.08 6.77
C GLU A 32 6.90 -8.08 6.58
N VAL A 33 6.79 -7.19 5.61
CA VAL A 33 7.78 -6.11 5.39
C VAL A 33 7.84 -5.19 6.61
N LEU A 34 6.67 -4.76 7.11
CA LEU A 34 6.61 -3.84 8.24
C LEU A 34 7.15 -4.44 9.53
N GLU A 35 7.05 -5.75 9.70
CA GLU A 35 7.57 -6.45 10.87
C GLU A 35 9.06 -6.80 10.76
N HIS A 36 9.65 -6.65 9.58
CA HIS A 36 11.05 -6.98 9.37
C HIS A 36 11.98 -6.00 10.09
N ARG A 37 13.07 -6.53 10.65
CA ARG A 37 14.06 -5.73 11.39
C ARG A 37 14.53 -4.47 10.66
N ARG A 38 14.80 -4.60 9.36
CA ARG A 38 15.33 -3.51 8.54
C ARG A 38 14.33 -2.38 8.33
N THR A 39 13.04 -2.70 8.44
CA THR A 39 11.98 -1.72 8.24
C THR A 39 11.67 -0.93 9.51
N ARG A 40 12.05 -1.42 10.66
CA ARG A 40 11.69 -0.80 11.96
C ARG A 40 12.05 0.66 12.07
N THR A 41 13.20 1.07 11.56
CA THR A 41 13.64 2.47 11.61
C THR A 41 12.82 3.35 10.68
N ASP A 42 12.18 2.77 9.69
CA ASP A 42 11.38 3.49 8.68
C ASP A 42 9.90 3.60 9.07
N LEU A 43 9.46 2.82 10.06
CA LEU A 43 8.05 2.78 10.46
C LEU A 43 7.47 4.13 10.87
N PRO A 44 8.18 4.98 11.65
CA PRO A 44 7.62 6.28 12.02
C PRO A 44 7.26 7.15 10.82
N GLU A 45 8.10 7.18 9.80
CA GLU A 45 7.81 7.94 8.58
C GLU A 45 6.66 7.32 7.80
N PHE A 46 6.66 6.00 7.68
CA PHE A 46 5.57 5.29 7.01
C PHE A 46 4.23 5.63 7.65
N TYR A 47 4.11 5.51 8.97
CA TYR A 47 2.87 5.80 9.67
C TYR A 47 2.51 7.28 9.61
N ALA A 48 3.49 8.19 9.66
CA ALA A 48 3.23 9.61 9.50
C ALA A 48 2.60 9.92 8.13
N ASN A 49 3.16 9.34 7.08
CA ASN A 49 2.63 9.51 5.73
C ASN A 49 1.24 8.87 5.58
N LEU A 50 1.05 7.71 6.18
CA LEU A 50 -0.23 7.00 6.13
C LEU A 50 -1.32 7.75 6.90
N LYS A 51 -0.99 8.35 8.04
CA LYS A 51 -1.93 9.19 8.81
C LYS A 51 -2.42 10.38 8.00
N LYS A 52 -1.54 10.99 7.22
CA LYS A 52 -1.94 12.08 6.32
C LYS A 52 -2.91 11.59 5.26
N PHE A 53 -2.69 10.40 4.71
CA PHE A 53 -3.63 9.80 3.79
C PHE A 53 -5.00 9.58 4.47
N LEU A 54 -5.01 9.02 5.67
CA LEU A 54 -6.26 8.75 6.39
C LEU A 54 -7.09 10.02 6.60
N ARG A 55 -6.41 11.15 6.77
CA ARG A 55 -7.06 12.44 6.99
C ARG A 55 -7.48 13.14 5.69
N PHE A 56 -6.63 13.10 4.67
CA PHE A 56 -6.80 13.93 3.47
C PHE A 56 -7.13 13.13 2.20
N GLY A 57 -7.00 11.80 2.23
CA GLY A 57 -7.36 10.94 1.13
C GLY A 57 -6.32 10.83 0.03
N PHE A 58 -6.79 10.49 -1.16
CA PHE A 58 -5.94 10.22 -2.33
C PHE A 58 -5.51 11.52 -2.99
N ILE A 59 -4.61 12.23 -2.34
CA ILE A 59 -4.03 13.47 -2.82
C ILE A 59 -2.52 13.30 -2.91
N ASP A 60 -1.96 13.59 -4.09
CA ASP A 60 -0.52 13.51 -4.33
C ASP A 60 0.21 14.51 -3.43
N ARG A 61 1.25 14.05 -2.73
CA ARG A 61 2.05 14.83 -1.79
C ARG A 61 3.53 14.76 -2.11
N GLY A 62 3.86 14.69 -3.38
CA GLY A 62 5.25 14.55 -3.80
C GLY A 62 5.79 13.19 -3.41
N ASN A 63 6.96 13.17 -2.76
CA ASN A 63 7.62 11.89 -2.45
C ASN A 63 6.97 11.12 -1.29
N ALA A 64 6.19 11.78 -0.45
CA ALA A 64 5.58 11.12 0.72
C ALA A 64 4.47 10.16 0.34
N PHE A 65 3.60 10.57 -0.59
CA PHE A 65 2.47 9.78 -1.06
C PHE A 65 2.12 10.24 -2.46
N LYS A 66 2.18 9.35 -3.43
CA LYS A 66 1.96 9.73 -4.82
C LYS A 66 1.34 8.63 -5.66
N ALA A 67 0.57 9.04 -6.67
CA ALA A 67 0.14 8.14 -7.73
C ALA A 67 1.31 7.91 -8.68
N LEU A 68 1.56 6.66 -9.05
CA LEU A 68 2.60 6.34 -10.01
C LEU A 68 2.10 6.60 -11.42
N ARG A 69 2.94 7.23 -12.23
CA ARG A 69 2.60 7.57 -13.62
C ARG A 69 2.52 6.32 -14.47
N ASN A 70 1.60 6.31 -15.41
CA ASN A 70 1.39 5.22 -16.37
C ASN A 70 1.06 3.87 -15.74
N CYS A 71 0.61 3.87 -14.48
CA CYS A 71 0.33 2.67 -13.72
C CYS A 71 -1.06 2.76 -13.09
N GLY A 72 -2.09 2.88 -13.85
CA GLY A 72 -3.46 3.14 -13.42
C GLY A 72 -3.78 2.76 -11.97
N ASN A 73 -4.07 3.74 -11.12
CA ASN A 73 -4.51 3.58 -9.74
C ASN A 73 -3.50 2.94 -8.77
N VAL A 74 -2.23 2.88 -9.12
CA VAL A 74 -1.18 2.43 -8.20
C VAL A 74 -0.64 3.65 -7.43
N TRP A 75 -0.64 3.55 -6.11
CA TRP A 75 -0.15 4.58 -5.22
C TRP A 75 1.06 4.10 -4.44
N GLN A 76 1.95 5.00 -4.12
CA GLN A 76 3.17 4.70 -3.37
C GLN A 76 3.24 5.51 -2.09
N VAL A 77 3.47 4.82 -0.97
CA VAL A 77 3.74 5.45 0.33
C VAL A 77 5.23 5.30 0.60
N THR A 78 5.89 6.41 0.91
CA THR A 78 7.31 6.42 1.21
C THR A 78 7.57 6.18 2.69
N ALA A 79 8.60 5.41 2.98
CA ALA A 79 9.03 5.08 4.33
C ALA A 79 10.57 5.05 4.37
N THR A 80 11.20 6.22 4.33
CA THR A 80 12.66 6.41 4.28
C THR A 80 13.32 5.56 3.19
N SER A 81 13.85 4.38 3.53
CA SER A 81 14.49 3.49 2.56
C SER A 81 13.55 2.47 1.93
N HIS A 82 12.29 2.45 2.33
CA HIS A 82 11.29 1.51 1.81
C HIS A 82 10.19 2.22 1.04
N ARG A 83 9.56 1.49 0.14
CA ARG A 83 8.39 1.93 -0.62
C ARG A 83 7.31 0.89 -0.49
N ILE A 84 6.09 1.34 -0.19
CA ILE A 84 4.93 0.48 -0.04
C ILE A 84 3.94 0.85 -1.14
N LEU A 85 3.54 -0.11 -1.94
CA LEU A 85 2.61 0.10 -3.04
C LEU A 85 1.21 -0.38 -2.68
N GLY A 86 0.22 0.26 -3.26
CA GLY A 86 -1.15 -0.12 -3.09
C GLY A 86 -2.05 0.44 -4.19
N PHE A 87 -3.33 0.19 -4.07
CA PHE A 87 -4.31 0.71 -5.02
C PHE A 87 -5.53 1.25 -4.27
N ARG A 88 -6.26 2.10 -4.97
CA ARG A 88 -7.49 2.67 -4.43
C ARG A 88 -8.68 1.73 -4.64
N TRP A 89 -9.41 1.48 -3.57
CA TRP A 89 -10.67 0.73 -3.59
C TRP A 89 -11.70 1.52 -2.79
N GLY A 90 -12.50 2.36 -3.49
CA GLY A 90 -13.39 3.30 -2.81
C GLY A 90 -12.61 4.28 -1.94
N ASN A 91 -12.89 4.30 -0.66
CA ASN A 91 -12.18 5.12 0.33
C ASN A 91 -11.02 4.37 0.99
N VAL A 92 -10.69 3.20 0.49
CA VAL A 92 -9.66 2.33 1.09
C VAL A 92 -8.41 2.31 0.21
N LEU A 93 -7.26 2.52 0.84
CA LEU A 93 -5.97 2.24 0.23
C LEU A 93 -5.60 0.80 0.61
N VAL A 94 -5.60 -0.10 -0.36
CA VAL A 94 -5.22 -1.49 -0.14
C VAL A 94 -3.75 -1.65 -0.52
N LEU A 95 -2.91 -1.81 0.48
CA LEU A 95 -1.46 -1.97 0.29
C LEU A 95 -1.16 -3.41 -0.10
N THR A 96 -0.38 -3.59 -1.15
CA THR A 96 -0.17 -4.90 -1.78
C THR A 96 1.22 -5.46 -1.58
N ASN A 97 2.24 -4.62 -1.61
CA ASN A 97 3.62 -5.06 -1.47
C ASN A 97 4.51 -3.91 -1.00
N GLY A 98 5.62 -4.28 -0.40
CA GLY A 98 6.64 -3.34 0.04
C GLY A 98 8.02 -3.84 -0.36
N PHE A 99 8.94 -2.92 -0.54
CA PHE A 99 10.31 -3.25 -0.94
C PHE A 99 11.28 -2.16 -0.50
N GLU A 100 12.54 -2.54 -0.39
CA GLU A 100 13.61 -1.60 -0.10
C GLU A 100 13.95 -0.83 -1.38
N LYS A 101 14.02 0.50 -1.27
CA LYS A 101 14.37 1.34 -2.40
C LYS A 101 15.84 1.18 -2.75
N LYS A 102 16.14 0.79 -3.97
CA LYS A 102 17.50 0.67 -4.49
C LYS A 102 17.77 1.62 -5.64
N ARG A 103 16.73 2.23 -6.22
CA ARG A 103 16.82 3.14 -7.37
C ARG A 103 15.88 4.33 -7.15
N ASN A 104 16.09 5.39 -7.92
CA ASN A 104 15.21 6.57 -7.85
C ASN A 104 13.81 6.25 -8.36
N ASP A 105 13.69 5.39 -9.36
CA ASP A 105 12.40 4.99 -9.92
C ASP A 105 11.90 3.69 -9.29
N THR A 106 10.58 3.54 -9.22
CA THR A 106 9.96 2.28 -8.81
C THR A 106 10.16 1.25 -9.91
N GLU A 107 10.76 0.12 -9.58
CA GLU A 107 10.99 -0.93 -10.56
C GLU A 107 9.68 -1.53 -11.06
N GLN A 108 9.62 -1.80 -12.37
CA GLN A 108 8.41 -2.32 -13.01
C GLN A 108 7.89 -3.61 -12.39
N LYS A 109 8.78 -4.48 -11.91
CA LYS A 109 8.38 -5.74 -11.26
C LYS A 109 7.52 -5.52 -10.02
N HIS A 110 7.77 -4.44 -9.28
CA HIS A 110 6.97 -4.12 -8.08
C HIS A 110 5.60 -3.59 -8.46
N ILE A 111 5.52 -2.80 -9.51
CA ILE A 111 4.27 -2.28 -10.05
C ILE A 111 3.42 -3.43 -10.56
N GLU A 112 3.99 -4.34 -11.32
CA GLU A 112 3.30 -5.52 -11.84
C GLU A 112 2.78 -6.41 -10.72
N CYS A 113 3.57 -6.59 -9.66
CA CYS A 113 3.13 -7.32 -8.48
C CYS A 113 1.90 -6.67 -7.84
N CYS A 114 1.90 -5.34 -7.70
CA CYS A 114 0.75 -4.60 -7.20
C CYS A 114 -0.48 -4.80 -8.09
N GLU A 115 -0.31 -4.68 -9.39
CA GLU A 115 -1.42 -4.83 -10.34
C GLU A 115 -2.00 -6.25 -10.35
N GLU A 116 -1.15 -7.28 -10.25
CA GLU A 116 -1.61 -8.66 -10.14
C GLU A 116 -2.43 -8.89 -8.88
N ARG A 117 -1.96 -8.39 -7.75
CA ARG A 117 -2.67 -8.52 -6.47
C ARG A 117 -3.96 -7.73 -6.46
N LYS A 118 -3.97 -6.55 -7.09
CA LYS A 118 -5.19 -5.76 -7.29
C LYS A 118 -6.22 -6.55 -8.08
N THR A 119 -5.83 -7.13 -9.20
CA THR A 119 -6.72 -7.92 -10.05
C THR A 119 -7.31 -9.09 -9.28
N ALA A 120 -6.47 -9.83 -8.55
CA ALA A 120 -6.94 -10.96 -7.74
C ALA A 120 -7.89 -10.52 -6.63
N PHE A 121 -7.56 -9.42 -5.94
CA PHE A 121 -8.42 -8.87 -4.90
C PHE A 121 -9.79 -8.47 -5.45
N LEU A 122 -9.82 -7.70 -6.53
CA LEU A 122 -11.08 -7.24 -7.13
C LEU A 122 -11.93 -8.40 -7.63
N ARG A 123 -11.30 -9.41 -8.25
CA ARG A 123 -11.99 -10.62 -8.69
C ARG A 123 -12.66 -11.33 -7.50
N ASP A 124 -11.91 -11.51 -6.41
CA ASP A 124 -12.39 -12.23 -5.23
C ASP A 124 -13.43 -11.43 -4.44
N GLN A 125 -13.47 -10.11 -4.61
CA GLN A 125 -14.53 -9.27 -4.05
C GLN A 125 -15.74 -9.17 -4.99
N GLY A 126 -15.70 -9.83 -6.15
CA GLY A 126 -16.79 -9.78 -7.14
C GLY A 126 -16.88 -8.48 -7.90
N GLN A 127 -15.82 -7.69 -7.94
CA GLN A 127 -15.82 -6.37 -8.58
C GLN A 127 -15.06 -6.32 -9.91
N ALA A 128 -14.24 -7.29 -10.19
CA ALA A 128 -13.57 -7.40 -11.48
C ALA A 128 -14.54 -7.95 -12.53
N LYS A 129 -14.77 -7.21 -13.56
CA LYS A 129 -15.66 -7.60 -14.64
C LYS A 129 -14.98 -7.42 -15.99
#